data_310d64233ef040cee5b5f8eacc2ede87
#
_entry.id   310d64233ef040cee5b5f8eacc2ede87
#
_cell.length_a   1.000
_cell.length_b   1.000
_cell.length_c   1.000
_cell.angle_alpha   90.00
_cell.angle_beta   90.00
_cell.angle_gamma   90.00
#
_symmetry.space_group_name_H-M   'P 1'
#
loop_
_entity.id
_entity.type
_entity.pdbx_description
1 polymer ?
#
loop_
_entity_poly.entity_id
_entity_poly.type
_entity_poly.pdbx_seq_one_letter_code
_entity_poly.pdbx_strand_id
1 'polypeptide(L)'
;MAVNLARIALVAVVCFADCVVLLRAAPAMAAEIISDVAPPPPRTENIGHPRDGYVWAAGHWDWNGRAYQWVSGSWIVEHGKAHWIADRWEPTGARWRYIPGHWER
;
A
#
# COMPACT_ATOMS: atom_id res chain seq x y z
N MET A 1 35.00 -55.31 -7.90
CA MET A 1 34.36 -54.88 -8.25
C MET A 1 33.37 -54.01 -7.97
N ALA A 2 32.69 -53.71 -7.47
CA ALA A 2 31.73 -52.85 -7.18
C ALA A 2 32.06 -51.54 -6.91
N VAL A 3 32.35 -50.85 -7.75
CA VAL A 3 32.70 -49.57 -7.47
C VAL A 3 31.80 -48.56 -7.89
N ASN A 4 30.74 -48.82 -8.36
CA ASN A 4 29.92 -47.82 -8.81
C ASN A 4 29.11 -47.18 -7.87
N LEU A 5 29.20 -47.32 -6.69
CA LEU A 5 28.35 -46.71 -5.77
C LEU A 5 28.53 -45.29 -5.56
N ALA A 6 29.66 -44.82 -5.71
CA ALA A 6 29.93 -43.45 -5.39
C ALA A 6 29.22 -42.45 -6.26
N ARG A 7 28.95 -42.81 -7.45
CA ARG A 7 28.41 -41.85 -8.25
C ARG A 7 27.09 -41.38 -7.92
N ILE A 8 26.33 -42.12 -7.34
CA ILE A 8 25.01 -41.79 -7.06
C ILE A 8 24.82 -40.63 -6.15
N ALA A 9 25.70 -40.47 -5.24
CA ALA A 9 25.53 -39.44 -4.25
C ALA A 9 25.55 -38.04 -4.79
N LEU A 10 26.21 -37.86 -5.88
CA LEU A 10 26.33 -36.53 -6.36
C LEU A 10 25.08 -35.88 -6.82
N VAL A 11 24.17 -36.64 -7.29
CA VAL A 11 23.01 -36.07 -7.85
C VAL A 11 22.17 -35.32 -6.86
N ALA A 12 22.15 -35.75 -5.66
CA ALA A 12 21.28 -35.14 -4.70
C ALA A 12 21.63 -33.69 -4.38
N VAL A 13 22.84 -33.36 -4.47
CA VAL A 13 23.27 -32.03 -4.08
C VAL A 13 22.71 -30.94 -4.98
N VAL A 14 22.59 -31.23 -6.21
CA VAL A 14 22.17 -30.23 -7.14
C VAL A 14 20.79 -29.68 -6.83
N CYS A 15 19.92 -30.50 -6.37
CA CYS A 15 18.56 -30.05 -6.17
C CYS A 15 18.41 -28.96 -5.15
N PHE A 16 19.26 -28.94 -4.18
CA PHE A 16 19.11 -27.93 -3.17
C PHE A 16 19.38 -26.55 -3.64
N ALA A 17 20.26 -26.42 -4.55
CA ALA A 17 20.61 -25.10 -5.01
C ALA A 17 19.45 -24.40 -5.67
N ASP A 18 18.64 -25.15 -6.34
CA ASP A 18 17.53 -24.55 -7.03
C ASP A 18 16.46 -24.08 -6.09
N CYS A 19 16.25 -24.74 -5.02
CA CYS A 19 15.23 -24.36 -4.10
C CYS A 19 15.46 -23.01 -3.48
N VAL A 20 16.69 -22.67 -3.30
CA VAL A 20 17.01 -21.41 -2.65
C VAL A 20 16.60 -20.24 -3.52
N VAL A 21 16.72 -20.39 -4.80
CA VAL A 21 16.41 -19.30 -5.69
C VAL A 21 14.94 -18.96 -5.64
N LEU A 22 14.12 -19.94 -5.42
CA LEU A 22 12.69 -19.70 -5.44
C LEU A 22 12.20 -18.91 -4.25
N LEU A 23 13.01 -18.77 -3.25
CA LEU A 23 12.63 -17.99 -2.10
C LEU A 23 12.64 -16.51 -2.35
N ARG A 24 13.12 -16.09 -3.50
CA ARG A 24 13.08 -14.68 -3.75
C ARG A 24 11.67 -14.25 -3.91
N ALA A 25 11.17 -13.54 -3.00
CA ALA A 25 9.82 -13.06 -3.06
C ALA A 25 9.70 -11.92 -4.05
N ALA A 26 8.63 -11.89 -4.78
CA ALA A 26 8.33 -10.75 -5.61
C ALA A 26 7.99 -9.57 -4.71
N PRO A 27 8.22 -8.34 -5.16
CA PRO A 27 7.85 -7.18 -4.36
C PRO A 27 6.35 -7.20 -4.13
N ALA A 28 5.98 -6.95 -2.90
CA ALA A 28 4.57 -6.88 -2.56
C ALA A 28 3.97 -5.64 -3.18
N MET A 29 2.87 -5.80 -3.88
CA MET A 29 2.14 -4.68 -4.41
C MET A 29 0.94 -4.45 -3.53
N ALA A 30 0.71 -3.23 -3.13
CA ALA A 30 -0.45 -2.90 -2.36
C ALA A 30 -1.69 -3.17 -3.19
N ALA A 31 -2.66 -3.83 -2.61
CA ALA A 31 -3.92 -4.09 -3.29
C ALA A 31 -4.69 -2.78 -3.42
N GLU A 32 -5.38 -2.60 -4.55
CA GLU A 32 -6.24 -1.46 -4.71
C GLU A 32 -7.48 -1.63 -3.84
N ILE A 33 -7.94 -0.54 -3.28
CA ILE A 33 -9.16 -0.52 -2.51
C ILE A 33 -10.27 -0.03 -3.41
N ILE A 34 -11.24 -0.88 -3.66
CA ILE A 34 -12.34 -0.61 -4.55
C ILE A 34 -13.66 -0.76 -3.79
N SER A 35 -14.56 0.19 -3.98
CA SER A 35 -15.89 0.15 -3.38
C SER A 35 -16.95 0.13 -4.47
N ASP A 36 -18.03 -0.59 -4.23
CA ASP A 36 -19.17 -0.59 -5.13
C ASP A 36 -20.14 0.56 -4.82
N VAL A 37 -19.91 1.29 -3.75
CA VAL A 37 -20.80 2.34 -3.27
C VAL A 37 -20.08 3.66 -3.29
N ALA A 38 -20.73 4.71 -3.76
CA ALA A 38 -20.13 6.03 -3.77
C ALA A 38 -19.83 6.50 -2.34
N PRO A 39 -18.68 7.14 -2.12
CA PRO A 39 -18.37 7.64 -0.79
C PRO A 39 -19.29 8.78 -0.40
N PRO A 40 -19.57 8.95 0.88
CA PRO A 40 -20.33 10.12 1.34
C PRO A 40 -19.53 11.39 1.11
N PRO A 41 -20.17 12.55 1.16
CA PRO A 41 -19.43 13.81 1.09
C PRO A 41 -18.42 13.90 2.22
N PRO A 42 -17.26 14.53 2.00
CA PRO A 42 -16.28 14.71 3.05
C PRO A 42 -16.86 15.48 4.23
N ARG A 43 -16.42 15.14 5.42
CA ARG A 43 -16.86 15.86 6.62
C ARG A 43 -16.06 17.14 6.77
N THR A 44 -16.72 18.15 7.28
CA THR A 44 -16.06 19.39 7.65
C THR A 44 -15.31 19.17 8.94
N GLU A 45 -14.04 19.56 8.99
CA GLU A 45 -13.23 19.41 10.18
C GLU A 45 -12.73 20.78 10.65
N ASN A 46 -12.63 20.92 11.96
CA ASN A 46 -12.09 22.14 12.55
C ASN A 46 -10.59 21.97 12.64
N ILE A 47 -9.86 22.65 11.76
CA ILE A 47 -8.42 22.51 11.65
C ILE A 47 -7.68 23.31 12.70
N GLY A 48 -8.25 24.42 13.15
CA GLY A 48 -7.59 25.32 14.06
C GLY A 48 -6.60 26.21 13.34
N HIS A 49 -5.59 26.66 14.07
CA HIS A 49 -4.58 27.54 13.51
C HIS A 49 -3.49 26.76 12.79
N PRO A 50 -2.94 27.28 11.71
CA PRO A 50 -1.82 26.64 11.03
C PRO A 50 -0.64 26.44 11.98
N ARG A 51 0.11 25.39 11.75
CA ARG A 51 1.33 25.09 12.53
C ARG A 51 2.54 25.19 11.63
N ASP A 52 3.54 25.93 12.07
CA ASP A 52 4.78 26.05 11.29
C ASP A 52 5.48 24.70 11.19
N GLY A 53 5.90 24.36 10.01
CA GLY A 53 6.58 23.10 9.76
C GLY A 53 5.66 21.93 9.54
N TYR A 54 4.34 22.15 9.52
CA TYR A 54 3.36 21.11 9.33
C TYR A 54 2.37 21.49 8.25
N VAL A 55 1.76 20.48 7.65
CA VAL A 55 0.63 20.67 6.75
C VAL A 55 -0.53 19.84 7.25
N TRP A 56 -1.74 20.27 6.94
CA TRP A 56 -2.93 19.54 7.33
C TRP A 56 -3.24 18.46 6.32
N ALA A 57 -3.24 17.22 6.78
CA ALA A 57 -3.70 16.09 5.98
C ALA A 57 -5.17 15.90 6.31
N ALA A 58 -6.04 16.29 5.38
CA ALA A 58 -7.47 16.24 5.60
C ALA A 58 -7.94 14.81 5.88
N GLY A 59 -9.01 14.69 6.65
CA GLY A 59 -9.63 13.40 6.87
C GLY A 59 -10.23 12.84 5.61
N HIS A 60 -10.55 11.58 5.63
CA HIS A 60 -11.07 10.90 4.46
C HIS A 60 -11.95 9.73 4.87
N TRP A 61 -12.70 9.21 3.90
CA TRP A 61 -13.49 8.01 4.12
C TRP A 61 -12.65 6.78 3.81
N ASP A 62 -12.68 5.83 4.72
CA ASP A 62 -12.02 4.55 4.56
C ASP A 62 -13.09 3.48 4.30
N TRP A 63 -12.77 2.49 3.49
CA TRP A 63 -13.71 1.44 3.13
C TRP A 63 -13.25 0.12 3.74
N ASN A 64 -14.10 -0.50 4.56
CA ASN A 64 -13.75 -1.75 5.22
C ASN A 64 -14.29 -2.99 4.53
N GLY A 65 -14.83 -2.83 3.32
CA GLY A 65 -15.46 -3.92 2.58
C GLY A 65 -16.97 -3.93 2.70
N ARG A 66 -17.53 -3.15 3.62
CA ARG A 66 -18.98 -3.08 3.84
C ARG A 66 -19.48 -1.66 3.99
N ALA A 67 -18.72 -0.82 4.63
CA ALA A 67 -19.16 0.52 4.95
C ALA A 67 -18.01 1.48 4.96
N TYR A 68 -18.31 2.76 4.76
CA TYR A 68 -17.35 3.82 4.90
C TYR A 68 -17.22 4.22 6.36
N GLN A 69 -15.99 4.47 6.80
CA GLN A 69 -15.68 4.95 8.13
C GLN A 69 -14.83 6.19 7.99
N TRP A 70 -15.14 7.21 8.77
CA TRP A 70 -14.38 8.46 8.70
C TRP A 70 -13.07 8.35 9.46
N VAL A 71 -11.99 8.76 8.80
CA VAL A 71 -10.67 8.86 9.40
C VAL A 71 -10.38 10.33 9.53
N SER A 72 -10.20 10.80 10.75
CA SER A 72 -9.96 12.23 11.02
C SER A 72 -8.63 12.67 10.46
N GLY A 73 -8.58 13.91 10.01
CA GLY A 73 -7.35 14.51 9.53
C GLY A 73 -6.35 14.75 10.66
N SER A 74 -5.14 15.07 10.30
CA SER A 74 -4.08 15.35 11.26
C SER A 74 -3.02 16.27 10.66
N TRP A 75 -2.23 16.87 11.54
CA TRP A 75 -1.09 17.65 11.10
C TRP A 75 0.08 16.72 10.86
N ILE A 76 0.71 16.87 9.69
CA ILE A 76 1.87 16.05 9.33
C ILE A 76 3.04 16.96 9.03
N VAL A 77 4.25 16.46 9.24
CA VAL A 77 5.47 17.25 9.06
C VAL A 77 5.70 17.52 7.58
N GLU A 78 6.05 18.75 7.24
CA GLU A 78 6.36 19.09 5.86
C GLU A 78 7.53 18.29 5.31
N HIS A 79 7.47 18.02 4.02
CA HIS A 79 8.55 17.33 3.31
C HIS A 79 9.22 18.31 2.33
N GLY A 80 10.05 19.19 2.84
CA GLY A 80 10.77 20.15 2.02
C GLY A 80 9.84 20.98 1.18
N LYS A 81 10.03 20.97 -0.13
CA LYS A 81 9.19 21.73 -1.05
C LYS A 81 8.05 20.92 -1.63
N ALA A 82 7.87 19.71 -1.18
CA ALA A 82 6.79 18.86 -1.69
C ALA A 82 5.45 19.35 -1.15
N HIS A 83 4.40 19.07 -1.90
CA HIS A 83 3.03 19.40 -1.51
C HIS A 83 2.29 18.14 -1.16
N TRP A 84 1.46 18.22 -0.13
CA TRP A 84 0.63 17.10 0.25
C TRP A 84 -0.60 17.05 -0.64
N ILE A 85 -0.83 15.89 -1.25
CA ILE A 85 -2.02 15.62 -2.04
C ILE A 85 -2.92 14.74 -1.21
N ALA A 86 -4.11 15.23 -0.91
CA ALA A 86 -5.01 14.52 -0.01
C ALA A 86 -5.55 13.22 -0.62
N ASP A 87 -5.90 12.30 0.25
CA ASP A 87 -6.58 11.07 -0.14
C ASP A 87 -7.88 11.41 -0.85
N ARG A 88 -8.24 10.61 -1.82
CA ARG A 88 -9.49 10.83 -2.54
C ARG A 88 -10.03 9.54 -3.13
N TRP A 89 -11.28 9.58 -3.49
CA TRP A 89 -11.95 8.50 -4.20
C TRP A 89 -12.23 8.94 -5.62
N GLU A 90 -11.94 8.09 -6.57
CA GLU A 90 -12.20 8.36 -7.98
C GLU A 90 -13.18 7.36 -8.55
N PRO A 91 -14.17 7.81 -9.35
CA PRO A 91 -15.04 6.87 -10.03
C PRO A 91 -14.25 6.10 -11.09
N THR A 92 -14.50 4.81 -11.18
CA THR A 92 -13.86 3.98 -12.19
C THR A 92 -14.92 3.00 -12.70
N GLY A 93 -15.56 3.32 -13.80
CA GLY A 93 -16.70 2.59 -14.29
C GLY A 93 -17.85 2.72 -13.31
N ALA A 94 -18.41 1.60 -12.88
CA ALA A 94 -19.50 1.60 -11.92
C ALA A 94 -19.02 1.54 -10.47
N ARG A 95 -17.73 1.64 -10.25
CA ARG A 95 -17.13 1.49 -8.93
C ARG A 95 -16.32 2.72 -8.56
N TRP A 96 -15.77 2.69 -7.35
CA TRP A 96 -14.95 3.77 -6.83
C TRP A 96 -13.62 3.22 -6.35
N ARG A 97 -12.55 3.92 -6.70
CA ARG A 97 -11.20 3.52 -6.34
C ARG A 97 -10.59 4.54 -5.39
N TYR A 98 -9.98 4.05 -4.32
CA TYR A 98 -9.30 4.89 -3.35
C TYR A 98 -7.90 5.25 -3.84
N ILE A 99 -7.57 6.54 -3.78
CA ILE A 99 -6.24 7.04 -4.09
C ILE A 99 -5.63 7.57 -2.80
N PRO A 100 -4.60 6.93 -2.27
CA PRO A 100 -4.02 7.37 -1.01
C PRO A 100 -3.34 8.73 -1.15
N GLY A 101 -3.33 9.48 -0.06
CA GLY A 101 -2.61 10.74 -0.01
C GLY A 101 -1.12 10.51 -0.20
N HIS A 102 -0.45 11.50 -0.76
CA HIS A 102 0.96 11.37 -1.05
C HIS A 102 1.61 12.74 -1.24
N TRP A 103 2.93 12.74 -1.27
CA TRP A 103 3.68 13.97 -1.49
C TRP A 103 4.06 14.09 -2.97
N GLU A 104 3.92 15.30 -3.50
CA GLU A 104 4.36 15.61 -4.86
C GLU A 104 5.21 16.87 -4.86
N ARG A 105 6.16 16.91 -5.75
CA ARG A 105 6.99 18.09 -5.94
C ARG A 105 6.47 19.01 -7.01
#